data_2b6dcc60eaa3a61999cd9be63aa84e82
#
_entry.id   2b6dcc60eaa3a61999cd9be63aa84e82
#
_cell.length_a   1.000
_cell.length_b   1.000
_cell.length_c   1.000
_cell.angle_alpha   90.00
_cell.angle_beta   90.00
_cell.angle_gamma   90.00
#
_symmetry.space_group_name_H-M   'P 1'
#
loop_
_entity.id
_entity.type
_entity.pdbx_description
1 polymer ?
#
loop_
_entity_poly.entity_id
_entity_poly.type
_entity_poly.pdbx_seq_one_letter_code
_entity_poly.pdbx_strand_id
1 'polypeptide(L)'
;MTRPFKVLGIQQIAIGGPSKEKLRTLWVEKFGLEITSSFVSERENVDEDICAMGSGPFKVEVDLMQPLDPEKKPAVHTTPLNHIGLWIDDLPKAVEWLSANGVRFAPGGIRKGAAGHDICFVHPKSNDEFPVAGEGVLIELVQAPPEIVAALG
;
A
#
# COMPACT_ATOMS: atom_id res chain seq x y z
N MET A 1 11.54 -15.57 19.31
CA MET A 1 12.10 -15.17 18.00
C MET A 1 12.12 -13.65 17.93
N THR A 2 13.28 -13.06 17.81
CA THR A 2 13.42 -11.60 17.77
C THR A 2 13.36 -11.11 16.30
N ARG A 3 12.42 -10.24 16.00
CA ARG A 3 12.34 -9.59 14.67
C ARG A 3 13.39 -8.47 14.57
N PRO A 4 14.14 -8.41 13.46
CA PRO A 4 15.14 -7.35 13.26
C PRO A 4 14.56 -6.03 12.72
N PHE A 5 13.24 -5.89 12.72
CA PHE A 5 12.52 -4.71 12.23
C PHE A 5 11.24 -4.47 13.04
N LYS A 6 10.68 -3.28 12.90
CA LYS A 6 9.40 -2.90 13.52
C LYS A 6 8.39 -2.48 12.46
N VAL A 7 7.14 -2.85 12.69
CA VAL A 7 5.98 -2.25 12.01
C VAL A 7 5.57 -1.04 12.85
N LEU A 8 5.66 0.15 12.28
CA LEU A 8 5.49 1.42 13.01
C LEU A 8 4.05 1.94 12.99
N GLY A 9 3.29 1.62 11.95
CA GLY A 9 1.93 2.08 11.80
C GLY A 9 1.41 1.93 10.37
N ILE A 10 0.18 2.38 10.15
CA ILE A 10 -0.43 2.41 8.82
C ILE A 10 0.07 3.64 8.06
N GLN A 11 0.56 3.42 6.85
CA GLN A 11 0.99 4.48 5.95
C GLN A 11 -0.14 4.89 4.99
N GLN A 12 -0.89 3.90 4.44
CA GLN A 12 -1.97 4.15 3.51
C GLN A 12 -3.06 3.09 3.55
N ILE A 13 -4.24 3.45 3.07
CA ILE A 13 -5.29 2.54 2.63
C ILE A 13 -5.64 2.87 1.19
N ALA A 14 -5.76 1.87 0.34
CA ALA A 14 -6.07 2.04 -1.07
C ALA A 14 -7.43 1.43 -1.40
N ILE A 15 -8.32 2.26 -1.89
CA ILE A 15 -9.71 1.93 -2.21
C ILE A 15 -9.88 1.90 -3.71
N GLY A 16 -10.29 0.76 -4.24
CA GLY A 16 -10.55 0.57 -5.66
C GLY A 16 -12.05 0.63 -5.99
N GLY A 17 -12.38 1.25 -7.10
CA GLY A 17 -13.74 1.30 -7.60
C GLY A 17 -13.78 1.49 -9.12
N PRO A 18 -14.93 1.25 -9.76
CA PRO A 18 -15.06 1.42 -11.20
C PRO A 18 -15.04 2.91 -11.64
N SER A 19 -15.26 3.84 -10.69
CA SER A 19 -15.29 5.28 -10.95
C SER A 19 -14.63 6.05 -9.81
N LYS A 20 -13.53 6.70 -10.10
CA LYS A 20 -12.82 7.59 -9.18
C LYS A 20 -13.70 8.78 -8.76
N GLU A 21 -14.54 9.29 -9.66
CA GLU A 21 -15.48 10.37 -9.36
C GLU A 21 -16.48 9.99 -8.26
N LYS A 22 -17.02 8.76 -8.29
CA LYS A 22 -17.91 8.28 -7.22
C LYS A 22 -17.18 8.14 -5.89
N LEU A 23 -15.91 7.71 -5.92
CA LEU A 23 -15.08 7.68 -4.72
C LEU A 23 -14.82 9.09 -4.18
N ARG A 24 -14.53 10.07 -5.05
CA ARG A 24 -14.37 11.48 -4.67
C ARG A 24 -15.60 12.03 -3.98
N THR A 25 -16.79 11.70 -4.49
CA THR A 25 -18.05 12.17 -3.87
C THR A 25 -18.14 11.80 -2.40
N LEU A 26 -17.76 10.59 -2.04
CA LEU A 26 -17.77 10.18 -0.62
C LEU A 26 -16.56 10.74 0.14
N TRP A 27 -15.35 10.43 -0.32
CA TRP A 27 -14.15 10.68 0.46
C TRP A 27 -13.73 12.15 0.50
N VAL A 28 -13.86 12.86 -0.62
CA VAL A 28 -13.47 14.28 -0.73
C VAL A 28 -14.64 15.19 -0.37
N GLU A 29 -15.80 15.03 -1.04
CA GLU A 29 -16.90 15.99 -0.85
C GLU A 29 -17.65 15.80 0.48
N LYS A 30 -17.89 14.54 0.90
CA LYS A 30 -18.66 14.28 2.13
C LYS A 30 -17.76 14.14 3.37
N PHE A 31 -16.64 13.45 3.26
CA PHE A 31 -15.71 13.27 4.38
C PHE A 31 -14.70 14.40 4.51
N GLY A 32 -14.53 15.22 3.47
CA GLY A 32 -13.66 16.39 3.50
C GLY A 32 -12.18 16.12 3.38
N LEU A 33 -11.77 14.97 2.82
CA LEU A 33 -10.36 14.70 2.59
C LEU A 33 -9.83 15.60 1.46
N GLU A 34 -8.58 16.03 1.60
CA GLU A 34 -7.87 16.80 0.58
C GLU A 34 -7.13 15.88 -0.38
N ILE A 35 -7.29 16.12 -1.69
CA ILE A 35 -6.45 15.48 -2.72
C ILE A 35 -5.11 16.20 -2.72
N THR A 36 -4.04 15.50 -2.33
CA THR A 36 -2.68 16.06 -2.25
C THR A 36 -1.87 15.83 -3.52
N SER A 37 -2.16 14.75 -4.26
CA SER A 37 -1.54 14.42 -5.54
C SER A 37 -2.38 13.45 -6.34
N SER A 38 -1.99 13.20 -7.57
CA SER A 38 -2.60 12.20 -8.46
C SER A 38 -1.51 11.42 -9.17
N PHE A 39 -1.80 10.18 -9.50
CA PHE A 39 -0.86 9.27 -10.15
C PHE A 39 -1.58 8.46 -11.22
N VAL A 40 -0.96 8.34 -12.40
CA VAL A 40 -1.45 7.51 -13.50
C VAL A 40 -0.34 6.56 -13.93
N SER A 41 -0.67 5.28 -14.04
CA SER A 41 0.28 4.26 -14.49
C SER A 41 -0.39 3.28 -15.43
N GLU A 42 0.08 3.24 -16.67
CA GLU A 42 -0.36 2.23 -17.64
C GLU A 42 0.10 0.82 -17.23
N ARG A 43 1.30 0.72 -16.66
CA ARG A 43 1.84 -0.56 -16.16
C ARG A 43 0.97 -1.15 -15.05
N GLU A 44 0.54 -0.33 -14.12
CA GLU A 44 -0.32 -0.73 -13.00
C GLU A 44 -1.81 -0.65 -13.36
N ASN A 45 -2.15 -0.22 -14.59
CA ASN A 45 -3.51 -0.03 -15.07
C ASN A 45 -4.36 0.78 -14.08
N VAL A 46 -3.83 1.92 -13.62
CA VAL A 46 -4.46 2.71 -12.58
C VAL A 46 -4.43 4.20 -12.87
N ASP A 47 -5.51 4.86 -12.52
CA ASP A 47 -5.64 6.30 -12.34
C ASP A 47 -6.11 6.53 -10.91
N GLU A 48 -5.27 7.18 -10.09
CA GLU A 48 -5.54 7.36 -8.67
C GLU A 48 -5.39 8.80 -8.20
N ASP A 49 -6.18 9.15 -7.19
CA ASP A 49 -5.98 10.33 -6.37
C ASP A 49 -5.46 9.92 -5.00
N ILE A 50 -4.43 10.60 -4.55
CA ILE A 50 -3.88 10.41 -3.22
C ILE A 50 -4.42 11.50 -2.32
N CYS A 51 -5.22 11.11 -1.32
CA CYS A 51 -5.77 12.00 -0.32
C CYS A 51 -5.00 11.88 0.99
N ALA A 52 -5.08 12.88 1.85
CA ALA A 52 -4.48 12.86 3.18
C ALA A 52 -5.54 12.89 4.28
N MET A 53 -5.34 12.10 5.30
CA MET A 53 -6.13 12.06 6.53
C MET A 53 -5.19 12.19 7.72
N GLY A 54 -5.47 13.11 8.64
CA GLY A 54 -4.57 13.44 9.75
C GLY A 54 -3.38 14.30 9.30
N SER A 55 -2.39 14.46 10.17
CA SER A 55 -1.24 15.32 9.94
C SER A 55 0.03 14.82 10.64
N GLY A 56 1.19 15.32 10.19
CA GLY A 56 2.48 14.95 10.76
C GLY A 56 2.74 13.44 10.70
N PRO A 57 3.29 12.85 11.77
CA PRO A 57 3.59 11.41 11.79
C PRO A 57 2.33 10.51 11.83
N PHE A 58 1.16 11.09 12.14
CA PHE A 58 -0.13 10.38 12.17
C PHE A 58 -0.89 10.46 10.86
N LYS A 59 -0.34 11.12 9.84
CA LYS A 59 -0.97 11.19 8.52
C LYS A 59 -1.08 9.79 7.92
N VAL A 60 -2.28 9.46 7.42
CA VAL A 60 -2.55 8.27 6.61
C VAL A 60 -2.98 8.73 5.23
N GLU A 61 -2.39 8.19 4.18
CA GLU A 61 -2.85 8.41 2.82
C GLU A 61 -4.07 7.54 2.52
N VAL A 62 -5.00 8.08 1.75
CA VAL A 62 -6.16 7.36 1.24
C VAL A 62 -6.12 7.45 -0.27
N ASP A 63 -5.80 6.35 -0.94
CA ASP A 63 -5.68 6.29 -2.38
C ASP A 63 -7.02 5.89 -2.99
N LEU A 64 -7.55 6.73 -3.87
CA LEU A 64 -8.81 6.49 -4.58
C LEU A 64 -8.46 6.06 -6.01
N MET A 65 -8.71 4.80 -6.32
CA MET A 65 -8.20 4.13 -7.52
C MET A 65 -9.33 3.71 -8.47
N GLN A 66 -9.13 3.95 -9.75
CA GLN A 66 -9.92 3.33 -10.82
C GLN A 66 -8.99 2.70 -11.86
N PRO A 67 -9.42 1.65 -12.59
CA PRO A 67 -8.64 1.14 -13.71
C PRO A 67 -8.65 2.12 -14.89
N LEU A 68 -7.54 2.18 -15.64
CA LEU A 68 -7.53 2.84 -16.95
C LEU A 68 -8.36 2.05 -17.96
N ASP A 69 -8.22 0.72 -17.91
CA ASP A 69 -9.00 -0.20 -18.72
C ASP A 69 -9.59 -1.29 -17.80
N PRO A 70 -10.91 -1.31 -17.59
CA PRO A 70 -11.55 -2.26 -16.67
C PRO A 70 -11.46 -3.74 -17.10
N GLU A 71 -11.12 -4.00 -18.36
CA GLU A 71 -10.96 -5.35 -18.91
C GLU A 71 -9.53 -5.90 -18.75
N LYS A 72 -8.58 -5.05 -18.32
CA LYS A 72 -7.17 -5.41 -18.14
C LYS A 72 -6.81 -5.63 -16.67
N LYS A 73 -5.70 -6.31 -16.48
CA LYS A 73 -5.06 -6.46 -15.15
C LYS A 73 -3.84 -5.54 -15.03
N PRO A 74 -3.53 -5.08 -13.81
CA PRO A 74 -4.25 -5.29 -12.55
C PRO A 74 -5.67 -4.71 -12.55
N ALA A 75 -6.64 -5.46 -12.05
CA ALA A 75 -8.05 -5.04 -11.98
C ALA A 75 -8.32 -4.38 -10.61
N VAL A 76 -7.84 -3.15 -10.44
CA VAL A 76 -7.81 -2.44 -9.13
C VAL A 76 -9.20 -2.24 -8.50
N HIS A 77 -10.26 -2.31 -9.30
CA HIS A 77 -11.65 -2.13 -8.87
C HIS A 77 -12.34 -3.41 -8.38
N THR A 78 -11.74 -4.58 -8.59
CA THR A 78 -12.39 -5.86 -8.26
C THR A 78 -12.30 -6.22 -6.79
N THR A 79 -11.34 -5.65 -6.07
CA THR A 79 -11.21 -5.75 -4.62
C THR A 79 -11.31 -4.34 -4.04
N PRO A 80 -12.47 -3.95 -3.47
CA PRO A 80 -12.68 -2.56 -3.03
C PRO A 80 -11.64 -2.06 -2.03
N LEU A 81 -11.26 -2.85 -1.02
CA LEU A 81 -10.04 -2.59 -0.24
C LEU A 81 -8.88 -3.22 -1.00
N ASN A 82 -8.23 -2.44 -1.86
CA ASN A 82 -7.20 -2.94 -2.74
C ASN A 82 -5.95 -3.38 -1.98
N HIS A 83 -5.43 -2.52 -1.13
CA HIS A 83 -4.32 -2.86 -0.23
C HIS A 83 -4.26 -1.92 0.98
N ILE A 84 -3.47 -2.33 1.96
CA ILE A 84 -3.03 -1.48 3.08
C ILE A 84 -1.52 -1.32 3.02
N GLY A 85 -1.01 -0.15 3.37
CA GLY A 85 0.42 0.14 3.47
C GLY A 85 0.84 0.28 4.93
N LEU A 86 1.97 -0.31 5.27
CA LEU A 86 2.54 -0.30 6.61
C LEU A 86 3.92 0.35 6.61
N TRP A 87 4.17 1.28 7.51
CA TRP A 87 5.50 1.81 7.77
C TRP A 87 6.40 0.76 8.40
N ILE A 88 7.57 0.54 7.81
CA ILE A 88 8.61 -0.38 8.28
C ILE A 88 9.88 0.43 8.54
N ASP A 89 10.51 0.24 9.67
CA ASP A 89 11.75 0.96 10.04
C ASP A 89 12.97 0.55 9.21
N ASP A 90 13.08 -0.73 8.86
CA ASP A 90 14.18 -1.28 8.03
C ASP A 90 13.60 -2.30 7.04
N LEU A 91 13.21 -1.84 5.87
CA LEU A 91 12.55 -2.66 4.86
C LEU A 91 13.42 -3.82 4.34
N PRO A 92 14.72 -3.62 4.02
CA PRO A 92 15.56 -4.74 3.59
C PRO A 92 15.65 -5.86 4.62
N LYS A 93 15.86 -5.54 5.90
CA LYS A 93 15.87 -6.55 6.97
C LYS A 93 14.52 -7.23 7.15
N ALA A 94 13.44 -6.48 7.02
CA ALA A 94 12.08 -7.03 7.08
C ALA A 94 11.86 -8.07 5.98
N VAL A 95 12.21 -7.75 4.74
CA VAL A 95 12.05 -8.66 3.60
C VAL A 95 12.88 -9.91 3.77
N GLU A 96 14.15 -9.78 4.16
CA GLU A 96 15.04 -10.92 4.40
C GLU A 96 14.47 -11.86 5.48
N TRP A 97 14.10 -11.28 6.63
CA TRP A 97 13.59 -12.07 7.74
C TRP A 97 12.23 -12.71 7.44
N LEU A 98 11.29 -11.95 6.87
CA LEU A 98 9.96 -12.45 6.52
C LEU A 98 10.05 -13.59 5.48
N SER A 99 10.87 -13.43 4.45
CA SER A 99 11.09 -14.47 3.44
C SER A 99 11.67 -15.74 4.08
N ALA A 100 12.68 -15.61 4.95
CA ALA A 100 13.26 -16.73 5.68
C ALA A 100 12.26 -17.43 6.62
N ASN A 101 11.20 -16.73 7.02
CA ASN A 101 10.12 -17.26 7.85
C ASN A 101 8.84 -17.63 7.06
N GLY A 102 8.98 -17.87 5.76
CA GLY A 102 7.93 -18.44 4.93
C GLY A 102 6.87 -17.47 4.43
N VAL A 103 7.11 -16.17 4.51
CA VAL A 103 6.19 -15.16 3.97
C VAL A 103 6.35 -15.03 2.46
N ARG A 104 5.24 -15.12 1.75
CA ARG A 104 5.21 -14.96 0.30
C ARG A 104 5.13 -13.49 -0.10
N PHE A 105 6.09 -13.05 -0.92
CA PHE A 105 6.06 -11.74 -1.54
C PHE A 105 5.51 -11.80 -2.97
N ALA A 106 4.88 -10.71 -3.39
CA ALA A 106 4.51 -10.51 -4.79
C ALA A 106 5.79 -10.25 -5.63
N PRO A 107 5.76 -10.54 -6.94
CA PRO A 107 6.89 -10.26 -7.82
C PRO A 107 7.26 -8.76 -7.86
N GLY A 108 8.54 -8.48 -8.08
CA GLY A 108 9.05 -7.12 -8.27
C GLY A 108 10.04 -6.65 -7.21
N GLY A 109 10.13 -7.32 -6.05
CA GLY A 109 11.08 -6.97 -4.99
C GLY A 109 10.90 -5.55 -4.44
N ILE A 110 11.94 -5.05 -3.76
CA ILE A 110 11.98 -3.67 -3.27
C ILE A 110 12.18 -2.72 -4.44
N ARG A 111 11.31 -1.71 -4.55
CA ARG A 111 11.32 -0.70 -5.60
C ARG A 111 10.71 0.61 -5.13
N LYS A 112 10.87 1.69 -5.89
CA LYS A 112 10.20 2.97 -5.59
C LYS A 112 8.70 2.86 -5.83
N GLY A 113 7.92 3.23 -4.83
CA GLY A 113 6.48 3.38 -4.91
C GLY A 113 6.05 4.78 -5.38
N ALA A 114 4.73 4.98 -5.54
CA ALA A 114 4.15 6.23 -6.03
C ALA A 114 4.51 7.46 -5.16
N ALA A 115 4.64 7.29 -3.85
CA ALA A 115 5.02 8.34 -2.91
C ALA A 115 6.54 8.57 -2.80
N GLY A 116 7.36 7.86 -3.59
CA GLY A 116 8.81 8.00 -3.61
C GLY A 116 9.58 7.20 -2.55
N HIS A 117 8.89 6.46 -1.70
CA HIS A 117 9.50 5.55 -0.73
C HIS A 117 9.82 4.19 -1.38
N ASP A 118 10.80 3.47 -0.82
CA ASP A 118 11.03 2.08 -1.18
C ASP A 118 9.88 1.22 -0.64
N ILE A 119 9.37 0.34 -1.48
CA ILE A 119 8.22 -0.51 -1.18
C ILE A 119 8.44 -1.93 -1.68
N CYS A 120 7.69 -2.86 -1.12
CA CYS A 120 7.42 -4.17 -1.69
C CYS A 120 6.05 -4.66 -1.21
N PHE A 121 5.56 -5.76 -1.79
CA PHE A 121 4.24 -6.28 -1.44
C PHE A 121 4.30 -7.71 -0.92
N VAL A 122 3.63 -7.96 0.21
CA VAL A 122 3.28 -9.30 0.66
C VAL A 122 2.09 -9.78 -0.17
N HIS A 123 2.22 -10.97 -0.74
CA HIS A 123 1.19 -11.55 -1.61
C HIS A 123 -0.08 -11.89 -0.78
N PRO A 124 -1.29 -11.68 -1.33
CA PRO A 124 -2.53 -12.01 -0.60
C PRO A 124 -2.78 -13.51 -0.46
N LYS A 125 -2.12 -14.36 -1.25
CA LYS A 125 -2.30 -15.82 -1.21
C LYS A 125 -0.98 -16.53 -0.95
N SER A 126 -1.01 -17.50 -0.04
CA SER A 126 0.12 -18.42 0.21
C SER A 126 0.29 -19.45 -0.90
N ASN A 127 1.37 -20.21 -0.83
CA ASN A 127 1.61 -21.40 -1.65
C ASN A 127 2.40 -22.43 -0.81
N ASP A 128 2.72 -23.59 -1.40
CA ASP A 128 3.40 -24.66 -0.69
C ASP A 128 4.82 -24.27 -0.24
N GLU A 129 5.52 -23.46 -1.03
CA GLU A 129 6.87 -22.98 -0.71
C GLU A 129 6.85 -21.87 0.36
N PHE A 130 5.86 -20.98 0.28
CA PHE A 130 5.68 -19.87 1.22
C PHE A 130 4.28 -19.94 1.83
N PRO A 131 4.14 -20.62 2.97
CA PRO A 131 2.83 -20.91 3.58
C PRO A 131 2.18 -19.72 4.29
N VAL A 132 2.89 -18.59 4.44
CA VAL A 132 2.39 -17.38 5.11
C VAL A 132 2.17 -16.27 4.09
N ALA A 133 1.01 -15.65 4.13
CA ALA A 133 0.64 -14.57 3.21
C ALA A 133 -0.41 -13.63 3.86
N GLY A 134 -0.96 -12.72 3.09
CA GLY A 134 -1.92 -11.74 3.58
C GLY A 134 -3.35 -12.25 3.78
N GLU A 135 -3.64 -13.54 3.53
CA GLU A 135 -4.96 -14.15 3.69
C GLU A 135 -6.09 -13.36 3.01
N GLY A 136 -5.86 -12.98 1.75
CA GLY A 136 -6.79 -12.21 0.93
C GLY A 136 -6.50 -10.72 0.89
N VAL A 137 -5.61 -10.20 1.73
CA VAL A 137 -5.21 -8.78 1.73
C VAL A 137 -3.84 -8.62 1.09
N LEU A 138 -3.74 -7.76 0.08
CA LEU A 138 -2.46 -7.28 -0.44
C LEU A 138 -1.89 -6.27 0.57
N ILE A 139 -0.65 -6.49 1.01
CA ILE A 139 -0.04 -5.62 2.02
C ILE A 139 1.21 -4.98 1.42
N GLU A 140 1.24 -3.66 1.36
CA GLU A 140 2.41 -2.88 0.96
C GLU A 140 3.29 -2.61 2.18
N LEU A 141 4.55 -3.01 2.13
CA LEU A 141 5.55 -2.64 3.12
C LEU A 141 6.31 -1.42 2.60
N VAL A 142 6.33 -0.35 3.39
CA VAL A 142 6.85 0.95 2.99
C VAL A 142 8.01 1.34 3.91
N GLN A 143 9.19 1.62 3.34
CA GLN A 143 10.32 2.12 4.14
C GLN A 143 9.95 3.45 4.78
N ALA A 144 9.91 3.49 6.10
CA ALA A 144 9.65 4.72 6.83
C ALA A 144 10.82 5.71 6.67
N PRO A 145 10.53 6.99 6.41
CA PRO A 145 11.56 8.03 6.44
C PRO A 145 12.00 8.30 7.88
N PRO A 146 13.18 8.95 8.08
CA PRO A 146 13.74 9.17 9.42
C PRO A 146 12.80 9.84 10.41
N GLU A 147 11.99 10.79 9.96
CA GLU A 147 11.03 11.51 10.82
C GLU A 147 9.90 10.60 11.34
N ILE A 148 9.48 9.62 10.55
CA ILE A 148 8.48 8.64 10.98
C ILE A 148 9.10 7.64 11.95
N VAL A 149 10.31 7.16 11.67
CA VAL A 149 11.04 6.28 12.60
C VAL A 149 11.24 6.97 13.95
N ALA A 150 11.61 8.25 13.95
CA ALA A 150 11.80 9.03 15.18
C ALA A 150 10.50 9.21 15.97
N ALA A 151 9.37 9.41 15.28
CA ALA A 151 8.09 9.68 15.92
C ALA A 151 7.34 8.43 16.39
N LEU A 152 7.44 7.33 15.66
CA LEU A 152 6.65 6.11 15.89
C LEU A 152 7.48 4.88 16.30
N GLY A 153 8.79 4.98 16.20
CA GLY A 153 9.73 3.88 16.44
C GLY A 153 10.10 3.55 17.89
#